data_8e6433554d8dcfb2ce662eff34dac47a
#
_entry.id   8e6433554d8dcfb2ce662eff34dac47a
#
_cell.length_a   1.000
_cell.length_b   1.000
_cell.length_c   1.000
_cell.angle_alpha   90.00
_cell.angle_beta   90.00
_cell.angle_gamma   90.00
#
_symmetry.space_group_name_H-M   'P 1'
#
loop_
_entity.id
_entity.type
_entity.pdbx_description
1 polymer ?
#
loop_
_entity_poly.entity_id
_entity_poly.type
_entity_poly.pdbx_seq_one_letter_code
_entity_poly.pdbx_strand_id
1 'polypeptide(L)'
;NVARDSMAANGFSPATRVFEAAGAGACLFTDQWEGIELFLKPDEEVLVARDGQDVADLLAGTSPDRAARIGRAALARVLADHTYANRAEQADALFRAHAGRMEAAE
;
A
#
# COMPACT_ATOMS: atom_id res chain seq x y z
N ASN A 1 10.48 -5.00 2.47
CA ASN A 1 10.47 -4.40 1.13
C ASN A 1 11.03 -2.99 1.17
N VAL A 2 11.99 -2.71 0.31
CA VAL A 2 12.65 -1.40 0.23
C VAL A 2 12.36 -0.77 -1.13
N ALA A 3 11.83 0.45 -1.14
CA ALA A 3 11.58 1.19 -2.36
C ALA A 3 12.89 1.71 -2.96
N ARG A 4 12.94 1.87 -4.27
CA ARG A 4 14.06 2.54 -4.91
C ARG A 4 14.10 4.01 -4.46
N ASP A 5 15.30 4.56 -4.28
CA ASP A 5 15.47 5.94 -3.81
C ASP A 5 14.67 6.94 -4.65
N SER A 6 14.65 6.79 -5.96
CA SER A 6 13.90 7.68 -6.86
C SER A 6 12.38 7.58 -6.62
N MET A 7 11.86 6.40 -6.35
CA MET A 7 10.44 6.20 -6.06
C MET A 7 10.08 6.74 -4.69
N ALA A 8 10.94 6.51 -3.68
CA ALA A 8 10.75 7.03 -2.33
C ALA A 8 10.79 8.56 -2.32
N ALA A 9 11.71 9.17 -3.08
CA ALA A 9 11.84 10.62 -3.17
C ALA A 9 10.61 11.29 -3.80
N ASN A 10 9.98 10.64 -4.77
CA ASN A 10 8.75 11.15 -5.41
C ASN A 10 7.50 10.95 -4.53
N GLY A 11 7.53 9.99 -3.62
CA GLY A 11 6.37 9.63 -2.80
C GLY A 11 5.23 8.99 -3.63
N PHE A 12 4.22 8.47 -2.98
CA PHE A 12 2.98 7.93 -3.58
C PHE A 12 3.17 6.86 -4.66
N SER A 13 4.35 6.23 -4.71
CA SER A 13 4.71 5.22 -5.72
C SER A 13 5.02 3.89 -5.05
N PRO A 14 4.00 3.10 -4.68
CA PRO A 14 4.24 1.80 -4.06
C PRO A 14 4.82 0.81 -5.07
N ALA A 15 5.76 -0.02 -4.62
CA ALA A 15 6.22 -1.13 -5.42
C ALA A 15 5.09 -2.17 -5.57
N THR A 16 5.01 -2.82 -6.72
CA THR A 16 4.00 -3.86 -6.98
C THR A 16 4.00 -4.95 -5.90
N ARG A 17 5.19 -5.28 -5.37
CA ARG A 17 5.34 -6.29 -4.31
C ARG A 17 4.57 -5.97 -3.03
N VAL A 18 4.31 -4.71 -2.72
CA VAL A 18 3.49 -4.32 -1.57
C VAL A 18 2.11 -4.95 -1.67
N PHE A 19 1.48 -4.84 -2.82
CA PHE A 19 0.14 -5.41 -3.05
C PHE A 19 0.17 -6.93 -3.18
N GLU A 20 1.21 -7.48 -3.78
CA GLU A 20 1.38 -8.94 -3.90
C GLU A 20 1.54 -9.59 -2.52
N ALA A 21 2.39 -9.05 -1.66
CA ALA A 21 2.59 -9.55 -0.31
C ALA A 21 1.32 -9.42 0.53
N ALA A 22 0.66 -8.27 0.49
CA ALA A 22 -0.59 -8.05 1.20
C ALA A 22 -1.70 -8.97 0.70
N GLY A 23 -1.79 -9.17 -0.61
CA GLY A 23 -2.76 -10.08 -1.23
C GLY A 23 -2.53 -11.56 -0.88
N ALA A 24 -1.32 -11.91 -0.46
CA ALA A 24 -0.99 -13.25 0.05
C ALA A 24 -1.25 -13.40 1.56
N GLY A 25 -1.69 -12.34 2.24
CA GLY A 25 -1.90 -12.33 3.68
C GLY A 25 -0.62 -12.29 4.49
N ALA A 26 0.48 -11.84 3.90
CA ALA A 26 1.78 -11.75 4.56
C ALA A 26 1.88 -10.48 5.41
N CYS A 27 2.58 -10.58 6.55
CA CYS A 27 2.97 -9.41 7.34
C CYS A 27 4.14 -8.72 6.62
N LEU A 28 3.89 -7.58 6.03
CA LEU A 28 4.87 -6.83 5.26
C LEU A 28 5.61 -5.83 6.14
N PHE A 29 6.93 -5.82 6.03
CA PHE A 29 7.77 -4.74 6.52
C PHE A 29 8.23 -3.94 5.29
N THR A 30 8.11 -2.63 5.35
CA THR A 30 8.55 -1.75 4.27
C THR A 30 9.26 -0.52 4.83
N ASP A 31 10.04 0.14 4.00
CA ASP A 31 10.64 1.42 4.33
C ASP A 31 9.58 2.53 4.32
N GLN A 32 9.94 3.65 4.97
CA GLN A 32 9.05 4.81 5.02
C GLN A 32 9.13 5.59 3.70
N TRP A 33 7.96 5.90 3.13
CA TRP A 33 7.83 6.79 1.99
C TRP A 33 6.50 7.53 2.06
N GLU A 34 6.45 8.70 1.45
CA GLU A 34 5.27 9.57 1.49
C GLU A 34 4.10 8.92 0.76
N GLY A 35 2.95 8.90 1.40
CA GLY A 35 1.71 8.39 0.82
C GLY A 35 1.41 6.92 1.12
N ILE A 36 2.26 6.21 1.88
CA ILE A 36 2.01 4.80 2.22
C ILE A 36 0.68 4.62 2.91
N GLU A 37 0.27 5.56 3.75
CA GLU A 37 -0.98 5.52 4.49
C GLU A 37 -2.23 5.56 3.60
N LEU A 38 -2.10 5.95 2.34
CA LEU A 38 -3.19 5.89 1.37
C LEU A 38 -3.48 4.47 0.89
N PHE A 39 -2.54 3.56 1.06
CA PHE A 39 -2.63 2.19 0.58
C PHE A 39 -2.82 1.20 1.71
N LEU A 40 -2.01 1.30 2.77
CA LEU A 40 -2.04 0.43 3.92
C LEU A 40 -1.84 1.26 5.19
N LYS A 41 -2.58 0.92 6.24
CA LYS A 41 -2.50 1.66 7.49
C LYS A 41 -1.28 1.19 8.30
N PRO A 42 -0.31 2.06 8.60
CA PRO A 42 0.86 1.68 9.41
C PRO A 42 0.45 1.11 10.76
N ASP A 43 1.20 0.12 11.24
CA ASP A 43 1.03 -0.63 12.48
C ASP A 43 -0.20 -1.55 12.54
N GLU A 44 -1.15 -1.42 11.63
CA GLU A 44 -2.34 -2.29 11.56
C GLU A 44 -2.34 -3.19 10.32
N GLU A 45 -1.85 -2.69 9.21
CA GLU A 45 -1.86 -3.38 7.91
C GLU A 45 -0.47 -3.55 7.32
N VAL A 46 0.49 -2.78 7.81
CA VAL A 46 1.89 -2.82 7.38
C VAL A 46 2.78 -2.33 8.52
N LEU A 47 4.00 -2.86 8.61
CA LEU A 47 5.01 -2.36 9.52
C LEU A 47 6.02 -1.52 8.76
N VAL A 48 6.25 -0.30 9.21
CA VAL A 48 7.12 0.67 8.55
C VAL A 48 8.42 0.81 9.35
N ALA A 49 9.55 0.58 8.68
CA ALA A 49 10.89 0.71 9.25
C ALA A 49 11.60 1.89 8.60
N ARG A 50 12.25 2.72 9.41
CA ARG A 50 13.01 3.88 8.92
C ARG A 50 14.44 3.53 8.59
N ASP A 51 14.98 2.50 9.26
CA ASP A 51 16.36 2.05 9.09
C ASP A 51 16.50 0.56 9.46
N GLY A 52 17.72 0.04 9.37
CA GLY A 52 17.99 -1.36 9.72
C GLY A 52 17.75 -1.69 11.17
N GLN A 53 17.95 -0.74 12.09
CA GLN A 53 17.68 -0.95 13.51
C GLN A 53 16.18 -1.08 13.76
N ASP A 54 15.35 -0.29 13.10
CA ASP A 54 13.89 -0.42 13.18
C ASP A 54 13.43 -1.80 12.70
N VAL A 55 14.01 -2.32 11.63
CA VAL A 55 13.71 -3.68 11.13
C VAL A 55 14.03 -4.72 12.21
N ALA A 56 15.22 -4.63 12.82
CA ALA A 56 15.63 -5.56 13.88
C ALA A 56 14.68 -5.49 15.09
N ASP A 57 14.33 -4.28 15.51
CA ASP A 57 13.41 -4.04 16.64
C ASP A 57 12.02 -4.58 16.35
N LEU A 58 11.49 -4.36 15.15
CA LEU A 58 10.19 -4.87 14.73
C LEU A 58 10.16 -6.40 14.67
N LEU A 59 11.23 -7.02 14.13
CA LEU A 59 11.35 -8.48 14.09
C LEU A 59 11.38 -9.09 15.49
N ALA A 60 12.13 -8.47 16.40
CA ALA A 60 12.22 -8.94 17.79
C ALA A 60 10.93 -8.72 18.58
N GLY A 61 10.22 -7.62 18.31
CA GLY A 61 9.03 -7.21 19.06
C GLY A 61 7.69 -7.66 18.49
N THR A 62 7.67 -8.26 17.31
CA THR A 62 6.42 -8.70 16.65
C THR A 62 6.19 -10.18 16.89
N SER A 63 5.14 -10.51 17.64
CA SER A 63 4.76 -11.90 17.88
C SER A 63 4.15 -12.54 16.61
N PRO A 64 4.18 -13.89 16.51
CA PRO A 64 3.50 -14.57 15.40
C PRO A 64 2.02 -14.23 15.28
N ASP A 65 1.32 -14.07 16.41
CA ASP A 65 -0.10 -13.72 16.42
C ASP A 65 -0.32 -12.31 15.89
N ARG A 66 0.51 -11.36 16.27
CA ARG A 66 0.45 -9.98 15.76
C ARG A 66 0.76 -9.95 14.27
N ALA A 67 1.79 -10.66 13.83
CA ALA A 67 2.14 -10.77 12.42
C ALA A 67 0.98 -11.34 11.60
N ALA A 68 0.33 -12.38 12.08
CA ALA A 68 -0.83 -12.97 11.41
C ALA A 68 -2.00 -12.00 11.33
N ARG A 69 -2.26 -11.22 12.37
CA ARG A 69 -3.32 -10.20 12.37
C ARG A 69 -3.04 -9.10 11.35
N ILE A 70 -1.81 -8.62 11.31
CA ILE A 70 -1.39 -7.58 10.34
C ILE A 70 -1.53 -8.12 8.92
N GLY A 71 -1.09 -9.34 8.66
CA GLY A 71 -1.23 -9.97 7.34
C GLY A 71 -2.68 -10.12 6.91
N ARG A 72 -3.57 -10.53 7.81
CA ARG A 72 -5.01 -10.63 7.52
C ARG A 72 -5.65 -9.26 7.28
N ALA A 73 -5.26 -8.26 8.06
CA ALA A 73 -5.75 -6.90 7.87
C ALA A 73 -5.29 -6.32 6.53
N ALA A 74 -4.05 -6.55 6.14
CA ALA A 74 -3.51 -6.13 4.85
C ALA A 74 -4.27 -6.80 3.69
N LEU A 75 -4.52 -8.10 3.78
CA LEU A 75 -5.30 -8.83 2.78
C LEU A 75 -6.71 -8.25 2.64
N ALA A 76 -7.39 -8.03 3.75
CA ALA A 76 -8.73 -7.44 3.75
C ALA A 76 -8.74 -6.05 3.08
N ARG A 77 -7.73 -5.23 3.36
CA ARG A 77 -7.60 -3.89 2.76
C ARG A 77 -7.38 -3.98 1.25
N VAL A 78 -6.49 -4.86 0.79
CA VAL A 78 -6.21 -5.03 -0.64
C VAL A 78 -7.45 -5.51 -1.39
N LEU A 79 -8.17 -6.47 -0.84
CA LEU A 79 -9.40 -6.97 -1.47
C LEU A 79 -10.49 -5.90 -1.51
N ALA A 80 -10.57 -5.04 -0.49
CA ALA A 80 -11.59 -3.98 -0.43
C ALA A 80 -11.27 -2.82 -1.37
N ASP A 81 -9.99 -2.36 -1.42
CA ASP A 81 -9.65 -1.07 -1.99
C ASP A 81 -8.61 -1.10 -3.12
N HIS A 82 -7.87 -2.19 -3.29
CA HIS A 82 -6.66 -2.20 -4.13
C HIS A 82 -6.60 -3.31 -5.16
N THR A 83 -7.72 -3.87 -5.59
CA THR A 83 -7.77 -4.85 -6.68
C THR A 83 -7.69 -4.14 -8.04
N TYR A 84 -7.40 -4.90 -9.10
CA TYR A 84 -7.48 -4.38 -10.46
C TYR A 84 -8.89 -3.87 -10.78
N ALA A 85 -9.95 -4.52 -10.24
CA ALA A 85 -11.32 -4.05 -10.40
C ALA A 85 -11.53 -2.67 -9.76
N ASN A 86 -10.99 -2.44 -8.56
CA ASN A 86 -11.02 -1.11 -7.93
C ASN A 86 -10.33 -0.06 -8.78
N ARG A 87 -9.14 -0.39 -9.34
CA ARG A 87 -8.40 0.53 -10.19
C ARG A 87 -9.13 0.82 -11.50
N ALA A 88 -9.77 -0.19 -12.08
CA ALA A 88 -10.57 -0.03 -13.30
C ALA A 88 -11.75 0.92 -13.05
N GLU A 89 -12.45 0.78 -11.92
CA GLU A 89 -13.53 1.68 -11.55
C GLU A 89 -13.06 3.13 -11.37
N GLN A 90 -11.91 3.31 -10.71
CA GLN A 90 -11.32 4.64 -10.52
C GLN A 90 -10.93 5.28 -11.85
N ALA A 91 -10.31 4.52 -12.74
CA ALA A 91 -9.93 4.99 -14.06
C ALA A 91 -11.16 5.36 -14.89
N ASP A 92 -12.21 4.53 -14.88
CA ASP A 92 -13.45 4.77 -15.59
C ASP A 92 -14.12 6.05 -15.11
N ALA A 93 -14.19 6.27 -13.79
CA ALA A 93 -14.73 7.49 -13.20
C ALA A 93 -13.96 8.73 -13.65
N LEU A 94 -12.62 8.65 -13.71
CA LEU A 94 -11.79 9.75 -14.17
C LEU A 94 -12.01 10.04 -15.66
N PHE A 95 -12.13 9.03 -16.50
CA PHE A 95 -12.40 9.19 -17.93
C PHE A 95 -13.78 9.80 -18.18
N ARG A 96 -14.80 9.36 -17.44
CA ARG A 96 -16.15 9.93 -17.54
C ARG A 96 -16.17 11.40 -17.13
N ALA A 97 -15.49 11.76 -16.04
CA ALA A 97 -15.39 13.12 -15.58
C ALA A 97 -14.68 14.01 -16.62
N HIS A 98 -13.61 13.50 -17.24
CA HIS A 98 -12.87 14.22 -18.28
C HIS A 98 -13.72 14.40 -19.54
N ALA A 99 -14.40 13.36 -19.99
CA ALA A 99 -15.31 13.43 -21.15
C ALA A 99 -16.44 14.44 -20.91
N GLY A 100 -17.04 14.43 -19.72
CA GLY A 100 -18.09 15.40 -19.37
C GLY A 100 -17.58 16.84 -19.40
N ARG A 101 -16.35 17.09 -18.94
CA ARG A 101 -15.73 18.43 -19.01
C ARG A 101 -15.47 18.87 -20.46
N MET A 102 -15.04 17.96 -21.30
CA MET A 102 -14.81 18.26 -22.72
C MET A 102 -16.11 18.61 -23.45
N GLU A 103 -17.16 17.85 -23.21
CA GLU A 103 -18.50 18.14 -23.77
C GLU A 103 -19.01 19.49 -23.30
N ALA A 104 -18.84 19.84 -22.05
CA ALA A 104 -19.28 21.13 -21.51
C ALA A 104 -18.48 22.30 -22.09
N ALA A 105 -17.26 22.08 -22.58
CA ALA A 105 -16.42 23.11 -23.20
C ALA A 105 -16.77 23.39 -24.66
N GLU A 106 -17.50 22.51 -25.30
CA GLU A 106 -17.99 22.70 -26.69
C GLU A 106 -19.23 23.57 -26.70
#